data_faaf1489f9905b787e731b854caf756c
#
_entry.id   faaf1489f9905b787e731b854caf756c
#
_cell.length_a   1.000
_cell.length_b   1.000
_cell.length_c   1.000
_cell.angle_alpha   90.00
_cell.angle_beta   90.00
_cell.angle_gamma   90.00
#
_symmetry.space_group_name_H-M   'P 1'
#
loop_
_entity.id
_entity.type
_entity.pdbx_description
1 polymer ?
#
loop_
_entity_poly.entity_id
_entity_poly.type
_entity_poly.pdbx_seq_one_letter_code
_entity_poly.pdbx_strand_id
1 'polypeptide(L)'
;MRYQKGLNDRYSGGQNGLMPKRIIHTTGAQQFTPPTILASLIHYAEQQHWDYLTWFKDSGLDIGQIQQTNGVVRFTQMCNVIRKAISAQQQPALGLKIGSSEGLISMGILGFAMQSCKTVADALQIALRYHRISGSVLNIDFSIQGDI
;
A
#
# COMPACT_ATOMS: atom_id res chain seq x y z
N MET A 1 -18.42 -16.53 20.15
CA MET A 1 -17.11 -16.20 20.76
C MET A 1 -16.18 -17.40 20.65
N ARG A 2 -15.48 -17.54 19.53
CA ARG A 2 -14.39 -18.51 19.34
C ARG A 2 -13.41 -17.89 18.35
N TYR A 3 -12.54 -17.03 18.85
CA TYR A 3 -11.34 -16.56 18.15
C TYR A 3 -10.13 -16.85 19.04
N GLN A 4 -9.10 -17.37 18.44
CA GLN A 4 -7.79 -17.73 18.97
C GLN A 4 -7.58 -19.20 19.33
N LYS A 5 -7.20 -19.96 18.29
CA LYS A 5 -6.26 -21.07 18.43
C LYS A 5 -5.67 -21.32 17.04
N GLY A 6 -4.40 -20.97 16.82
CA GLY A 6 -3.72 -21.33 15.57
C GLY A 6 -2.59 -20.39 15.11
N LEU A 7 -1.89 -19.69 15.99
CA LEU A 7 -0.78 -18.83 15.55
C LEU A 7 0.58 -19.09 16.23
N ASN A 8 0.71 -20.14 17.07
CA ASN A 8 1.94 -20.30 17.86
C ASN A 8 2.78 -21.55 17.60
N ASP A 9 2.51 -22.36 16.57
CA ASP A 9 3.25 -23.63 16.40
C ASP A 9 3.97 -23.76 15.07
N ARG A 10 4.72 -22.73 14.62
CA ARG A 10 5.62 -22.92 13.46
C ARG A 10 6.92 -22.11 13.51
N TYR A 11 7.57 -22.05 14.66
CA TYR A 11 8.95 -21.59 14.74
C TYR A 11 9.78 -22.54 15.60
N SER A 12 10.07 -23.70 15.08
CA SER A 12 11.18 -24.52 15.59
C SER A 12 11.81 -25.29 14.42
N GLY A 13 13.06 -24.98 14.13
CA GLY A 13 14.01 -25.90 13.50
C GLY A 13 14.38 -25.61 12.05
N GLY A 14 15.68 -25.35 11.84
CA GLY A 14 16.33 -25.65 10.57
C GLY A 14 17.22 -24.56 10.00
N GLN A 15 18.49 -24.57 10.39
CA GLN A 15 19.58 -23.92 9.66
C GLN A 15 19.66 -24.50 8.24
N ASN A 16 19.50 -23.64 7.22
CA ASN A 16 20.24 -23.67 5.97
C ASN A 16 19.76 -22.49 5.10
N GLY A 17 20.72 -21.68 4.66
CA GLY A 17 20.52 -20.42 3.97
C GLY A 17 19.92 -20.54 2.58
N LEU A 18 18.61 -20.58 2.50
CA LEU A 18 17.85 -20.20 1.30
C LEU A 18 16.78 -19.20 1.77
N MET A 19 16.83 -17.99 1.24
CA MET A 19 15.75 -17.02 1.44
C MET A 19 14.42 -17.69 1.07
N PRO A 20 13.42 -17.70 1.96
CA PRO A 20 12.13 -18.25 1.60
C PRO A 20 11.54 -17.40 0.46
N LYS A 21 11.25 -18.06 -0.65
CA LYS A 21 10.46 -17.53 -1.75
C LYS A 21 9.14 -17.05 -1.15
N ARG A 22 8.98 -15.73 -0.98
CA ARG A 22 7.72 -15.15 -0.51
C ARG A 22 6.67 -15.39 -1.59
N ILE A 23 5.78 -16.33 -1.31
CA ILE A 23 4.54 -16.48 -2.06
C ILE A 23 3.61 -15.38 -1.55
N ILE A 24 3.37 -14.37 -2.38
CA ILE A 24 2.31 -13.40 -2.13
C ILE A 24 1.00 -14.15 -2.33
N HIS A 25 0.41 -14.64 -1.25
CA HIS A 25 -0.94 -15.17 -1.29
C HIS A 25 -1.91 -13.98 -1.36
N THR A 26 -2.25 -13.56 -2.57
CA THR A 26 -3.43 -12.73 -2.81
C THR A 26 -4.65 -13.64 -2.64
N THR A 27 -5.12 -13.75 -1.43
CA THR A 27 -6.35 -14.48 -1.13
C THR A 27 -7.53 -13.60 -1.48
N GLY A 28 -8.15 -13.85 -2.62
CA GLY A 28 -9.49 -13.40 -2.95
C GLY A 28 -9.63 -12.21 -3.88
N ALA A 29 -10.23 -12.46 -5.02
CA ALA A 29 -10.62 -11.49 -6.06
C ALA A 29 -11.63 -10.40 -5.61
N GLN A 30 -11.91 -10.28 -4.30
CA GLN A 30 -12.89 -9.34 -3.72
C GLN A 30 -12.29 -8.47 -2.60
N GLN A 31 -10.99 -8.27 -2.60
CA GLN A 31 -10.41 -7.39 -1.61
C GLN A 31 -10.72 -5.93 -1.95
N PHE A 32 -11.45 -5.27 -1.06
CA PHE A 32 -11.70 -3.84 -1.12
C PHE A 32 -10.56 -3.09 -0.44
N THR A 33 -10.19 -1.94 -1.01
CA THR A 33 -9.14 -1.07 -0.47
C THR A 33 -9.61 0.38 -0.49
N PRO A 34 -9.12 1.22 0.40
CA PRO A 34 -9.37 2.66 0.32
C PRO A 34 -8.88 3.22 -1.02
N PRO A 35 -9.51 4.27 -1.54
CA PRO A 35 -9.15 4.87 -2.82
C PRO A 35 -7.87 5.73 -2.76
N THR A 36 -7.23 5.85 -1.60
CA THR A 36 -6.08 6.74 -1.34
C THR A 36 -4.96 6.60 -2.36
N ILE A 37 -4.60 5.36 -2.75
CA ILE A 37 -3.54 5.12 -3.75
C ILE A 37 -3.91 5.72 -5.11
N LEU A 38 -5.19 5.59 -5.51
CA LEU A 38 -5.67 6.18 -6.77
C LEU A 38 -5.79 7.70 -6.67
N ALA A 39 -6.17 8.23 -5.51
CA ALA A 39 -6.21 9.67 -5.27
C ALA A 39 -4.80 10.28 -5.38
N SER A 40 -3.79 9.64 -4.76
CA SER A 40 -2.38 10.07 -4.90
C SER A 40 -1.89 9.98 -6.35
N LEU A 41 -2.29 8.94 -7.08
CA LEU A 41 -1.95 8.79 -8.50
C LEU A 41 -2.55 9.93 -9.34
N ILE A 42 -3.83 10.27 -9.10
CA ILE A 42 -4.51 11.40 -9.77
C ILE A 42 -3.80 12.71 -9.45
N HIS A 43 -3.58 12.99 -8.16
CA HIS A 43 -2.92 14.22 -7.73
C HIS A 43 -1.53 14.39 -8.37
N TYR A 44 -0.73 13.33 -8.38
CA TYR A 44 0.56 13.36 -9.05
C TYR A 44 0.44 13.60 -10.56
N ALA A 45 -0.54 12.97 -11.22
CA ALA A 45 -0.80 13.16 -12.65
C ALA A 45 -1.21 14.60 -12.99
N GLU A 46 -2.03 15.22 -12.13
CA GLU A 46 -2.41 16.65 -12.26
C GLU A 46 -1.19 17.57 -12.16
N GLN A 47 -0.30 17.32 -11.21
CA GLN A 47 0.96 18.08 -11.09
C GLN A 47 1.87 17.94 -12.30
N GLN A 48 1.84 16.78 -12.96
CA GLN A 48 2.64 16.51 -14.16
C GLN A 48 1.91 16.89 -15.46
N HIS A 49 0.66 17.41 -15.39
CA HIS A 49 -0.19 17.73 -16.54
C HIS A 49 -0.46 16.54 -17.46
N TRP A 50 -0.62 15.34 -16.87
CA TRP A 50 -0.92 14.12 -17.63
C TRP A 50 -2.42 13.93 -17.83
N ASP A 51 -2.80 13.35 -18.97
CA ASP A 51 -4.19 12.92 -19.22
C ASP A 51 -4.48 11.61 -18.49
N TYR A 52 -4.84 11.71 -17.22
CA TYR A 52 -5.17 10.56 -16.39
C TYR A 52 -6.59 10.02 -16.63
N LEU A 53 -7.48 10.78 -17.26
CA LEU A 53 -8.87 10.36 -17.52
C LEU A 53 -8.91 9.07 -18.34
N THR A 54 -7.98 8.90 -19.26
CA THR A 54 -7.87 7.71 -20.11
C THR A 54 -7.58 6.45 -19.30
N TRP A 55 -6.91 6.54 -18.16
CA TRP A 55 -6.59 5.37 -17.31
C TRP A 55 -7.82 4.82 -16.62
N PHE A 56 -8.79 5.69 -16.34
CA PHE A 56 -10.04 5.34 -15.66
C PHE A 56 -11.13 4.87 -16.61
N LYS A 57 -10.94 5.05 -17.93
CA LYS A 57 -11.89 4.60 -18.94
C LYS A 57 -12.15 3.09 -18.77
N ASP A 58 -13.42 2.70 -18.75
CA ASP A 58 -13.86 1.32 -18.60
C ASP A 58 -13.48 0.65 -17.26
N SER A 59 -13.05 1.42 -16.27
CA SER A 59 -12.73 0.89 -14.93
C SER A 59 -13.96 0.69 -14.05
N GLY A 60 -15.08 1.36 -14.37
CA GLY A 60 -16.26 1.42 -13.52
C GLY A 60 -16.04 2.21 -12.22
N LEU A 61 -15.01 3.06 -12.16
CA LEU A 61 -14.68 3.90 -11.02
C LEU A 61 -15.11 5.35 -11.26
N ASP A 62 -15.70 5.97 -10.24
CA ASP A 62 -16.02 7.39 -10.24
C ASP A 62 -14.83 8.19 -9.69
N ILE A 63 -14.25 9.02 -10.54
CA ILE A 63 -13.09 9.85 -10.20
C ILE A 63 -13.43 10.84 -9.07
N GLY A 64 -14.63 11.40 -9.05
CA GLY A 64 -15.05 12.33 -8.00
C GLY A 64 -15.07 11.67 -6.62
N GLN A 65 -15.55 10.43 -6.54
CA GLN A 65 -15.51 9.66 -5.29
C GLN A 65 -14.07 9.32 -4.86
N ILE A 66 -13.19 9.03 -5.82
CA ILE A 66 -11.78 8.74 -5.53
C ILE A 66 -11.08 9.98 -4.98
N GLN A 67 -11.26 11.14 -5.60
CA GLN A 67 -10.64 12.39 -5.15
C GLN A 67 -11.13 12.84 -3.77
N GLN A 68 -12.37 12.56 -3.43
CA GLN A 68 -12.91 12.79 -2.09
C GLN A 68 -12.45 11.75 -1.07
N THR A 69 -11.68 10.74 -1.49
CA THR A 69 -11.23 9.61 -0.66
C THR A 69 -12.37 8.87 0.05
N ASN A 70 -13.58 8.96 -0.50
CA ASN A 70 -14.76 8.32 0.04
C ASN A 70 -14.95 6.91 -0.58
N GLY A 71 -15.41 5.99 0.26
CA GLY A 71 -15.76 4.65 -0.18
C GLY A 71 -14.59 3.67 -0.26
N VAL A 72 -14.79 2.63 -1.05
CA VAL A 72 -13.84 1.55 -1.25
C VAL A 72 -13.76 1.18 -2.73
N VAL A 73 -12.61 0.74 -3.15
CA VAL A 73 -12.31 0.32 -4.53
C VAL A 73 -11.95 -1.16 -4.52
N ARG A 74 -12.39 -1.91 -5.51
CA ARG A 74 -11.93 -3.29 -5.68
C ARG A 74 -10.46 -3.30 -6.07
N PHE A 75 -9.70 -4.15 -5.42
CA PHE A 75 -8.26 -4.29 -5.68
C PHE A 75 -7.95 -4.51 -7.17
N THR A 76 -8.77 -5.31 -7.86
CA THR A 76 -8.61 -5.57 -9.30
C THR A 76 -8.81 -4.31 -10.16
N GLN A 77 -9.78 -3.46 -9.82
CA GLN A 77 -10.01 -2.19 -10.51
C GLN A 77 -8.82 -1.25 -10.29
N MET A 78 -8.35 -1.13 -9.06
CA MET A 78 -7.16 -0.34 -8.72
C MET A 78 -5.94 -0.80 -9.52
N CYS A 79 -5.66 -2.11 -9.54
CA CYS A 79 -4.54 -2.67 -10.30
C CYS A 79 -4.65 -2.39 -11.81
N ASN A 80 -5.86 -2.41 -12.36
CA ASN A 80 -6.06 -2.12 -13.79
C ASN A 80 -5.74 -0.66 -14.12
N VAL A 81 -6.19 0.30 -13.28
CA VAL A 81 -5.87 1.72 -13.47
C VAL A 81 -4.36 1.95 -13.34
N ILE A 82 -3.73 1.41 -12.30
CA ILE A 82 -2.28 1.54 -12.09
C ILE A 82 -1.50 0.97 -13.28
N ARG A 83 -1.91 -0.19 -13.81
CA ARG A 83 -1.26 -0.81 -14.98
C ARG A 83 -1.37 0.08 -16.22
N LYS A 84 -2.55 0.68 -16.47
CA LYS A 84 -2.75 1.63 -17.57
C LYS A 84 -1.86 2.87 -17.39
N ALA A 85 -1.77 3.42 -16.19
CA ALA A 85 -0.90 4.56 -15.87
C ALA A 85 0.58 4.24 -16.15
N ILE A 86 1.07 3.09 -15.67
CA ILE A 86 2.46 2.63 -15.89
C ILE A 86 2.74 2.46 -17.38
N SER A 87 1.81 1.84 -18.11
CA SER A 87 1.97 1.60 -19.56
C SER A 87 1.95 2.90 -20.36
N ALA A 88 1.12 3.88 -19.97
CA ALA A 88 1.02 5.16 -20.65
C ALA A 88 2.24 6.05 -20.41
N GLN A 89 2.74 6.07 -19.19
CA GLN A 89 3.80 6.99 -18.81
C GLN A 89 5.21 6.43 -19.03
N GLN A 90 5.37 5.12 -19.08
CA GLN A 90 6.66 4.43 -19.26
C GLN A 90 7.77 4.95 -18.33
N GLN A 91 7.38 5.51 -17.18
CA GLN A 91 8.31 6.06 -16.21
C GLN A 91 8.83 5.00 -15.26
N PRO A 92 10.14 4.76 -15.18
CA PRO A 92 10.68 3.87 -14.17
C PRO A 92 10.41 4.42 -12.77
N ALA A 93 10.08 3.51 -11.85
CA ALA A 93 9.83 3.81 -10.44
C ALA A 93 8.70 4.84 -10.19
N LEU A 94 7.62 4.84 -11.04
CA LEU A 94 6.50 5.75 -10.89
C LEU A 94 5.90 5.71 -9.48
N GLY A 95 5.71 4.51 -8.90
CA GLY A 95 5.18 4.37 -7.55
C GLY A 95 6.08 5.00 -6.48
N LEU A 96 7.40 4.94 -6.66
CA LEU A 96 8.35 5.58 -5.75
C LEU A 96 8.27 7.11 -5.83
N LYS A 97 8.12 7.65 -7.04
CA LYS A 97 7.96 9.10 -7.27
C LYS A 97 6.68 9.61 -6.62
N ILE A 98 5.57 8.92 -6.80
CA ILE A 98 4.30 9.26 -6.16
C ILE A 98 4.43 9.20 -4.64
N GLY A 99 4.97 8.11 -4.10
CA GLY A 99 5.14 7.94 -2.65
C GLY A 99 6.06 9.01 -2.02
N SER A 100 7.09 9.46 -2.74
CA SER A 100 7.99 10.52 -2.26
C SER A 100 7.35 11.91 -2.31
N SER A 101 6.44 12.16 -3.23
CA SER A 101 5.73 13.45 -3.33
C SER A 101 4.66 13.63 -2.27
N GLU A 102 3.97 12.54 -1.90
CA GLU A 102 2.85 12.56 -0.95
C GLU A 102 3.32 12.50 0.52
N GLY A 103 4.46 11.88 0.76
CA GLY A 103 5.01 11.71 2.11
C GLY A 103 4.11 10.92 3.06
N LEU A 104 4.33 11.09 4.37
CA LEU A 104 3.57 10.39 5.41
C LEU A 104 2.13 10.89 5.53
N ILE A 105 1.83 12.09 5.04
CA ILE A 105 0.49 12.70 5.12
C ILE A 105 -0.55 11.84 4.38
N SER A 106 -0.18 11.23 3.26
CA SER A 106 -1.05 10.35 2.49
C SER A 106 -1.48 9.08 3.25
N MET A 107 -0.77 8.74 4.32
CA MET A 107 -1.12 7.63 5.22
C MET A 107 -2.19 8.00 6.25
N GLY A 108 -2.71 9.24 6.20
CA GLY A 108 -3.75 9.72 7.10
C GLY A 108 -3.33 9.69 8.56
N ILE A 109 -4.21 9.19 9.44
CA ILE A 109 -3.96 9.14 10.90
C ILE A 109 -2.71 8.33 11.26
N LEU A 110 -2.37 7.32 10.47
CA LEU A 110 -1.14 6.55 10.68
C LEU A 110 0.09 7.42 10.44
N GLY A 111 0.09 8.24 9.39
CA GLY A 111 1.18 9.18 9.11
C GLY A 111 1.38 10.20 10.23
N PHE A 112 0.30 10.75 10.79
CA PHE A 112 0.39 11.63 11.96
C PHE A 112 0.95 10.92 13.20
N ALA A 113 0.51 9.68 13.45
CA ALA A 113 1.05 8.90 14.57
C ALA A 113 2.55 8.63 14.39
N MET A 114 3.00 8.31 13.18
CA MET A 114 4.43 8.11 12.87
C MET A 114 5.24 9.40 13.06
N GLN A 115 4.73 10.55 12.62
CA GLN A 115 5.40 11.85 12.78
C GLN A 115 5.51 12.27 14.24
N SER A 116 4.62 11.80 15.11
CA SER A 116 4.62 12.10 16.54
C SER A 116 5.64 11.26 17.33
N CYS A 117 6.31 10.30 16.69
CA CYS A 117 7.29 9.45 17.35
C CYS A 117 8.60 10.17 17.59
N LYS A 118 9.30 9.81 18.68
CA LYS A 118 10.60 10.39 19.03
C LYS A 118 11.73 9.83 18.16
N THR A 119 11.59 8.59 17.71
CA THR A 119 12.60 7.89 16.91
C THR A 119 11.99 7.29 15.66
N VAL A 120 12.83 7.06 14.64
CA VAL A 120 12.44 6.36 13.41
C VAL A 120 12.03 4.93 13.73
N ALA A 121 12.69 4.27 14.69
CA ALA A 121 12.35 2.92 15.11
C ALA A 121 10.93 2.82 15.68
N ASP A 122 10.52 3.78 16.52
CA ASP A 122 9.16 3.85 17.05
C ASP A 122 8.14 4.09 15.93
N ALA A 123 8.44 4.97 14.99
CA ALA A 123 7.59 5.23 13.83
C ALA A 123 7.40 3.98 12.98
N LEU A 124 8.47 3.23 12.72
CA LEU A 124 8.41 1.97 11.99
C LEU A 124 7.60 0.91 12.73
N GLN A 125 7.72 0.80 14.05
CA GLN A 125 6.90 -0.11 14.85
C GLN A 125 5.41 0.20 14.73
N ILE A 126 5.04 1.48 14.80
CA ILE A 126 3.66 1.92 14.61
C ILE A 126 3.20 1.58 13.18
N ALA A 127 4.00 1.89 12.17
CA ALA A 127 3.69 1.58 10.79
C ALA A 127 3.43 0.08 10.59
N LEU A 128 4.31 -0.78 11.08
CA LEU A 128 4.19 -2.23 10.97
C LEU A 128 2.95 -2.78 11.69
N ARG A 129 2.62 -2.19 12.83
CA ARG A 129 1.46 -2.62 13.63
C ARG A 129 0.14 -2.26 12.98
N TYR A 130 0.07 -1.09 12.35
CA TYR A 130 -1.20 -0.49 11.90
C TYR A 130 -1.33 -0.32 10.38
N HIS A 131 -0.34 -0.75 9.55
CA HIS A 131 -0.38 -0.56 8.11
C HIS A 131 -1.65 -1.14 7.45
N ARG A 132 -2.21 -2.22 7.99
CA ARG A 132 -3.46 -2.81 7.46
C ARG A 132 -4.68 -1.93 7.67
N ILE A 133 -4.71 -1.13 8.74
CA ILE A 133 -5.81 -0.19 9.02
C ILE A 133 -5.78 0.96 8.04
N SER A 134 -4.60 1.39 7.59
CA SER A 134 -4.44 2.42 6.56
C SER A 134 -4.64 1.90 5.13
N GLY A 135 -5.16 0.69 4.97
CA GLY A 135 -5.50 0.13 3.66
C GLY A 135 -4.35 -0.52 2.92
N SER A 136 -3.23 -0.81 3.58
CA SER A 136 -2.14 -1.54 2.96
C SER A 136 -2.56 -2.96 2.60
N VAL A 137 -2.32 -3.34 1.36
CA VAL A 137 -2.54 -4.69 0.82
C VAL A 137 -1.29 -5.57 0.93
N LEU A 138 -0.20 -5.03 1.48
CA LEU A 138 1.09 -5.71 1.61
C LEU A 138 1.23 -6.33 2.99
N ASN A 139 1.88 -7.49 3.06
CA ASN A 139 2.45 -8.00 4.29
C ASN A 139 3.87 -7.47 4.40
N ILE A 140 4.14 -6.67 5.44
CA ILE A 140 5.43 -6.05 5.68
C ILE A 140 6.04 -6.71 6.91
N ASP A 141 7.24 -7.25 6.78
CA ASP A 141 8.07 -7.70 7.90
C ASP A 141 9.35 -6.88 7.90
N PHE A 142 9.78 -6.52 9.09
CA PHE A 142 10.98 -5.74 9.32
C PHE A 142 11.90 -6.48 10.28
N SER A 143 13.16 -6.59 9.96
CA SER A 143 14.19 -7.12 10.85
C SER A 143 15.40 -6.22 10.86
N ILE A 144 15.95 -5.96 12.04
CA ILE A 144 17.23 -5.27 12.22
C ILE A 144 18.31 -6.34 12.25
N GLN A 145 19.30 -6.24 11.36
CA GLN A 145 20.48 -7.11 11.36
C GLN A 145 21.70 -6.23 11.63
N GLY A 146 22.37 -6.50 12.75
CA GLY A 146 23.58 -5.80 13.18
C GLY A 146 23.35 -4.76 14.28
N ASP A 147 24.39 -4.54 15.06
CA ASP A 147 24.45 -3.48 16.08
C ASP A 147 24.61 -2.12 15.39
N ILE A 148 23.80 -1.14 15.79
CA ILE A 148 23.95 0.26 15.42
C ILE A 148 24.87 0.90 16.44
#